data_b9a1ca84b9295d0f0bdc1195f08b1c58
#
_entry.id   b9a1ca84b9295d0f0bdc1195f08b1c58
#
_cell.length_a   1.000
_cell.length_b   1.000
_cell.length_c   1.000
_cell.angle_alpha   90.00
_cell.angle_beta   90.00
_cell.angle_gamma   90.00
#
_symmetry.space_group_name_H-M   'P 1'
#
loop_
_entity.id
_entity.type
_entity.pdbx_description
1 polymer ?
#
loop_
_entity_poly.entity_id
_entity_poly.type
_entity_poly.pdbx_seq_one_letter_code
_entity_poly.pdbx_strand_id
1 'polypeptide(L)'
;LADWGRKEISLAEAEMPGLMALRERYKNEKPLKDARIAGCLHMTIQTAVLIETLVDLGADVTWSSCNIFSTQDHAAAAVAANGISVYAWKGMNEEEFNWCIEQTLFFGEEKKPLNMILDDGGDLTNMVLDDYPELVAGIKGLSEETTTGVHRLYERVKNGTLLMPAINVNDSVTKSKFDNKYGCKESAVDAVRRATDIMLAGKRVVVCG
;
A
#
# COMPACT_ATOMS: atom_id res chain seq x y z
N LEU A 1 -0.18 -20.77 5.94
CA LEU A 1 -0.38 -19.54 5.17
C LEU A 1 0.95 -18.89 4.81
N ALA A 2 1.85 -18.63 5.75
CA ALA A 2 3.12 -17.96 5.51
C ALA A 2 3.97 -18.64 4.42
N ASP A 3 4.15 -19.95 4.49
CA ASP A 3 4.92 -20.72 3.49
C ASP A 3 4.31 -20.64 2.09
N TRP A 4 2.98 -20.62 2.02
CA TRP A 4 2.28 -20.42 0.75
C TRP A 4 2.48 -19.01 0.23
N GLY A 5 2.30 -18.01 1.09
CA GLY A 5 2.53 -16.62 0.75
C GLY A 5 3.95 -16.37 0.25
N ARG A 6 4.95 -16.98 0.87
CA ARG A 6 6.36 -16.86 0.43
C ARG A 6 6.57 -17.38 -1.00
N LYS A 7 5.94 -18.48 -1.36
CA LYS A 7 6.02 -19.01 -2.74
C LYS A 7 5.42 -18.04 -3.76
N GLU A 8 4.25 -17.48 -3.46
CA GLU A 8 3.59 -16.53 -4.36
C GLU A 8 4.32 -15.19 -4.42
N ILE A 9 4.88 -14.70 -3.30
CA ILE A 9 5.73 -13.50 -3.30
C ILE A 9 6.96 -13.71 -4.19
N SER A 10 7.58 -14.89 -4.17
CA SER A 10 8.72 -15.19 -5.05
C SER A 10 8.35 -15.18 -6.54
N LEU A 11 7.11 -15.56 -6.89
CA LEU A 11 6.60 -15.39 -8.26
C LEU A 11 6.40 -13.90 -8.60
N ALA A 12 5.83 -13.12 -7.66
CA ALA A 12 5.65 -11.69 -7.84
C ALA A 12 6.98 -10.94 -8.00
N GLU A 13 8.02 -11.32 -7.28
CA GLU A 13 9.37 -10.76 -7.44
C GLU A 13 9.89 -10.91 -8.87
N ALA A 14 9.66 -12.06 -9.50
CA ALA A 14 10.07 -12.31 -10.88
C ALA A 14 9.32 -11.41 -11.89
N GLU A 15 8.11 -10.97 -11.54
CA GLU A 15 7.29 -10.08 -12.38
C GLU A 15 7.51 -8.58 -12.07
N MET A 16 8.30 -8.26 -11.05
CA MET A 16 8.54 -6.89 -10.60
C MET A 16 10.02 -6.48 -10.69
N PRO A 17 10.61 -6.51 -11.91
CA PRO A 17 12.05 -6.30 -12.10
C PRO A 17 12.51 -4.91 -11.68
N GLY A 18 11.64 -3.91 -11.70
CA GLY A 18 11.97 -2.54 -11.26
C GLY A 18 12.30 -2.47 -9.77
N LEU A 19 11.47 -3.08 -8.91
CA LEU A 19 11.73 -3.16 -7.47
C LEU A 19 12.96 -4.03 -7.16
N MET A 20 13.11 -5.16 -7.85
CA MET A 20 14.28 -6.03 -7.67
C MET A 20 15.58 -5.33 -8.08
N ALA A 21 15.57 -4.53 -9.13
CA ALA A 21 16.71 -3.71 -9.53
C ALA A 21 17.05 -2.63 -8.47
N LEU A 22 16.05 -2.04 -7.82
CA LEU A 22 16.27 -1.10 -6.71
C LEU A 22 16.91 -1.78 -5.51
N ARG A 23 16.45 -2.98 -5.12
CA ARG A 23 17.08 -3.76 -4.04
C ARG A 23 18.56 -4.00 -4.34
N GLU A 24 18.89 -4.48 -5.53
CA GLU A 24 20.28 -4.75 -5.94
C GLU A 24 21.13 -3.48 -5.96
N ARG A 25 20.60 -2.40 -6.54
CA ARG A 25 21.31 -1.13 -6.65
C ARG A 25 21.69 -0.52 -5.30
N TYR A 26 20.76 -0.55 -4.36
CA TYR A 26 20.91 0.17 -3.08
C TYR A 26 21.18 -0.73 -1.87
N LYS A 27 21.39 -2.01 -2.07
CA LYS A 27 21.57 -2.98 -0.97
C LYS A 27 22.62 -2.59 0.07
N ASN A 28 23.68 -1.88 -0.35
CA ASN A 28 24.77 -1.45 0.51
C ASN A 28 24.61 0.00 1.02
N GLU A 29 23.82 0.82 0.35
CA GLU A 29 23.68 2.24 0.66
C GLU A 29 22.60 2.50 1.73
N LYS A 30 21.58 1.64 1.79
CA LYS A 30 20.43 1.78 2.70
C LYS A 30 19.85 3.20 2.74
N PRO A 31 19.37 3.73 1.58
CA PRO A 31 18.96 5.15 1.48
C PRO A 31 17.74 5.51 2.34
N LEU A 32 16.98 4.51 2.81
CA LEU A 32 15.83 4.69 3.70
C LEU A 32 16.16 4.44 5.18
N LYS A 33 17.45 4.41 5.52
CA LYS A 33 17.86 4.32 6.93
C LYS A 33 17.17 5.43 7.75
N ASP A 34 16.66 5.06 8.91
CA ASP A 34 15.91 5.92 9.84
C ASP A 34 14.51 6.37 9.32
N ALA A 35 14.08 5.89 8.15
CA ALA A 35 12.70 6.06 7.71
C ALA A 35 11.80 5.09 8.48
N ARG A 36 10.73 5.61 9.05
CA ARG A 36 9.63 4.84 9.66
C ARG A 36 8.39 5.07 8.80
N ILE A 37 8.14 4.10 7.91
CA ILE A 37 7.12 4.20 6.87
C ILE A 37 5.87 3.47 7.34
N ALA A 38 4.80 4.23 7.59
CA ALA A 38 3.47 3.66 7.72
C ALA A 38 2.84 3.53 6.33
N GLY A 39 2.39 2.33 5.98
CA GLY A 39 1.72 2.05 4.72
C GLY A 39 0.25 1.69 4.91
N CYS A 40 -0.61 2.25 4.06
CA CYS A 40 -2.01 1.86 3.93
C CYS A 40 -2.32 1.63 2.45
N LEU A 41 -2.07 0.42 1.98
CA LEU A 41 -2.24 0.00 0.59
C LEU A 41 -2.56 -1.49 0.56
N HIS A 42 -3.30 -1.93 -0.46
CA HIS A 42 -3.77 -3.30 -0.62
C HIS A 42 -2.70 -4.34 -0.26
N MET A 43 -2.96 -5.16 0.78
CA MET A 43 -1.97 -6.14 1.27
C MET A 43 -1.97 -7.39 0.39
N THR A 44 -1.40 -7.27 -0.79
CA THR A 44 -1.28 -8.34 -1.80
C THR A 44 0.14 -8.89 -1.86
N ILE A 45 0.36 -9.96 -2.65
CA ILE A 45 1.71 -10.50 -2.88
C ILE A 45 2.63 -9.47 -3.54
N GLN A 46 2.12 -8.61 -4.43
CA GLN A 46 2.89 -7.54 -5.05
C GLN A 46 3.27 -6.46 -4.03
N THR A 47 2.35 -6.09 -3.15
CA THR A 47 2.63 -5.17 -2.05
C THR A 47 3.64 -5.74 -1.06
N ALA A 48 3.64 -7.05 -0.84
CA ALA A 48 4.68 -7.70 -0.04
C ALA A 48 6.09 -7.49 -0.64
N VAL A 49 6.22 -7.57 -1.97
CA VAL A 49 7.49 -7.24 -2.66
C VAL A 49 7.91 -5.79 -2.42
N LEU A 50 6.95 -4.85 -2.45
CA LEU A 50 7.22 -3.44 -2.13
C LEU A 50 7.67 -3.27 -0.68
N ILE A 51 6.96 -3.84 0.29
CA ILE A 51 7.28 -3.79 1.72
C ILE A 51 8.69 -4.30 1.97
N GLU A 52 9.01 -5.48 1.47
CA GLU A 52 10.33 -6.09 1.62
C GLU A 52 11.42 -5.25 0.93
N THR A 53 11.10 -4.61 -0.18
CA THR A 53 12.01 -3.67 -0.85
C THR A 53 12.31 -2.46 0.04
N LEU A 54 11.30 -1.86 0.66
CA LEU A 54 11.48 -0.73 1.59
C LEU A 54 12.37 -1.12 2.78
N VAL A 55 12.16 -2.31 3.34
CA VAL A 55 12.99 -2.86 4.43
C VAL A 55 14.42 -3.12 3.95
N ASP A 56 14.60 -3.72 2.78
CA ASP A 56 15.92 -3.93 2.18
C ASP A 56 16.66 -2.62 1.93
N LEU A 57 15.95 -1.53 1.66
CA LEU A 57 16.52 -0.19 1.52
C LEU A 57 16.80 0.51 2.87
N GLY A 58 16.44 -0.13 3.98
CA GLY A 58 16.80 0.31 5.34
C GLY A 58 15.67 0.94 6.15
N ALA A 59 14.43 0.93 5.66
CA ALA A 59 13.28 1.46 6.40
C ALA A 59 12.78 0.50 7.49
N ASP A 60 12.25 1.07 8.57
CA ASP A 60 11.29 0.39 9.42
C ASP A 60 9.90 0.55 8.78
N VAL A 61 9.13 -0.52 8.69
CA VAL A 61 7.85 -0.53 7.99
C VAL A 61 6.76 -1.12 8.88
N THR A 62 5.61 -0.46 8.90
CA THR A 62 4.34 -0.98 9.41
C THR A 62 3.29 -0.90 8.30
N TRP A 63 2.37 -1.85 8.24
CA TRP A 63 1.46 -1.90 7.10
C TRP A 63 0.03 -2.27 7.48
N SER A 64 -0.95 -1.58 6.87
CA SER A 64 -2.36 -1.94 6.85
C SER A 64 -2.88 -2.00 5.42
N SER A 65 -4.09 -2.53 5.23
CA SER A 65 -4.75 -2.49 3.92
C SER A 65 -5.63 -1.24 3.80
N CYS A 66 -5.75 -0.71 2.60
CA CYS A 66 -6.67 0.38 2.27
C CYS A 66 -8.08 -0.10 1.88
N ASN A 67 -8.36 -1.39 2.01
CA ASN A 67 -9.66 -1.97 1.68
C ASN A 67 -9.92 -3.23 2.49
N ILE A 68 -11.15 -3.37 3.00
CA ILE A 68 -11.56 -4.48 3.88
C ILE A 68 -11.58 -5.85 3.22
N PHE A 69 -11.58 -5.95 1.89
CA PHE A 69 -11.67 -7.21 1.14
C PHE A 69 -10.44 -7.56 0.31
N SER A 70 -9.51 -6.64 0.11
CA SER A 70 -8.42 -6.83 -0.84
C SER A 70 -7.22 -7.59 -0.29
N THR A 71 -7.10 -7.74 1.01
CA THR A 71 -5.97 -8.46 1.62
C THR A 71 -5.91 -9.91 1.14
N GLN A 72 -4.70 -10.33 0.76
CA GLN A 72 -4.35 -11.74 0.59
C GLN A 72 -3.71 -12.22 1.90
N ASP A 73 -4.45 -12.95 2.73
CA ASP A 73 -4.03 -13.32 4.09
C ASP A 73 -2.70 -14.09 4.12
N HIS A 74 -2.43 -14.87 3.08
CA HIS A 74 -1.15 -15.58 2.96
C HIS A 74 0.02 -14.63 2.67
N ALA A 75 -0.21 -13.51 1.97
CA ALA A 75 0.80 -12.49 1.78
C ALA A 75 1.08 -11.74 3.10
N ALA A 76 0.04 -11.33 3.81
CA ALA A 76 0.18 -10.72 5.14
C ALA A 76 0.92 -11.65 6.11
N ALA A 77 0.55 -12.94 6.15
CA ALA A 77 1.20 -13.93 7.00
C ALA A 77 2.69 -14.12 6.66
N ALA A 78 3.06 -14.11 5.37
CA ALA A 78 4.45 -14.25 4.95
C ALA A 78 5.31 -13.04 5.34
N VAL A 79 4.77 -11.83 5.19
CA VAL A 79 5.45 -10.58 5.59
C VAL A 79 5.61 -10.54 7.12
N ALA A 80 4.56 -10.88 7.87
CA ALA A 80 4.61 -10.94 9.32
C ALA A 80 5.61 -11.99 9.84
N ALA A 81 5.72 -13.15 9.18
CA ALA A 81 6.70 -14.18 9.52
C ALA A 81 8.15 -13.71 9.34
N ASN A 82 8.40 -12.70 8.52
CA ASN A 82 9.70 -12.04 8.36
C ASN A 82 9.94 -10.92 9.40
N GLY A 83 9.07 -10.79 10.40
CA GLY A 83 9.24 -9.81 11.50
C GLY A 83 8.75 -8.39 11.16
N ILE A 84 8.04 -8.20 10.07
CA ILE A 84 7.47 -6.90 9.70
C ILE A 84 6.04 -6.80 10.26
N SER A 85 5.72 -5.67 10.88
CA SER A 85 4.39 -5.44 11.48
C SER A 85 3.33 -5.22 10.41
N VAL A 86 2.40 -6.16 10.27
CA VAL A 86 1.27 -6.10 9.32
C VAL A 86 -0.03 -6.25 10.08
N TYR A 87 -0.92 -5.30 9.87
CA TYR A 87 -2.26 -5.23 10.46
C TYR A 87 -3.29 -5.24 9.33
N ALA A 88 -3.54 -6.42 8.77
CA ALA A 88 -4.46 -6.58 7.65
C ALA A 88 -4.94 -8.02 7.51
N TRP A 89 -6.23 -8.21 7.28
CA TRP A 89 -6.84 -9.50 6.90
C TRP A 89 -8.06 -9.26 6.03
N LYS A 90 -8.46 -10.28 5.28
CA LYS A 90 -9.64 -10.20 4.42
C LYS A 90 -10.92 -10.28 5.25
N GLY A 91 -11.83 -9.33 5.03
CA GLY A 91 -13.16 -9.33 5.67
C GLY A 91 -13.20 -8.58 7.00
N MET A 92 -12.29 -7.61 7.19
CA MET A 92 -12.39 -6.67 8.31
C MET A 92 -13.72 -5.93 8.29
N ASN A 93 -14.27 -5.64 9.46
CA ASN A 93 -15.32 -4.65 9.61
C ASN A 93 -14.70 -3.24 9.70
N GLU A 94 -15.52 -2.20 9.78
CA GLU A 94 -15.04 -0.81 9.76
C GLU A 94 -14.22 -0.46 11.03
N GLU A 95 -14.58 -0.98 12.19
CA GLU A 95 -13.84 -0.77 13.44
C GLU A 95 -12.45 -1.42 13.38
N GLU A 96 -12.40 -2.66 12.90
CA GLU A 96 -11.15 -3.40 12.68
C GLU A 96 -10.25 -2.72 11.66
N PHE A 97 -10.84 -2.21 10.58
CA PHE A 97 -10.12 -1.47 9.53
C PHE A 97 -9.46 -0.20 10.11
N ASN A 98 -10.20 0.61 10.82
CA ASN A 98 -9.67 1.82 11.45
C ASN A 98 -8.61 1.49 12.51
N TRP A 99 -8.85 0.48 13.33
CA TRP A 99 -7.86 -0.01 14.29
C TRP A 99 -6.56 -0.46 13.60
N CYS A 100 -6.65 -1.17 12.49
CA CYS A 100 -5.48 -1.61 11.72
C CYS A 100 -4.63 -0.43 11.22
N ILE A 101 -5.28 0.62 10.72
CA ILE A 101 -4.58 1.84 10.29
C ILE A 101 -3.90 2.51 11.48
N GLU A 102 -4.60 2.65 12.60
CA GLU A 102 -4.05 3.26 13.82
C GLU A 102 -2.80 2.54 14.32
N GLN A 103 -2.78 1.18 14.26
CA GLN A 103 -1.60 0.40 14.67
C GLN A 103 -0.35 0.70 13.84
N THR A 104 -0.47 1.27 12.65
CA THR A 104 0.69 1.61 11.81
C THR A 104 1.41 2.88 12.24
N LEU A 105 0.81 3.70 13.09
CA LEU A 105 1.33 5.03 13.44
C LEU A 105 2.60 5.01 14.30
N PHE A 106 2.82 3.92 15.04
CA PHE A 106 3.89 3.85 16.04
C PHE A 106 4.75 2.58 15.89
N PHE A 107 6.05 2.73 16.06
CA PHE A 107 7.07 1.72 15.80
C PHE A 107 7.77 1.26 17.07
N GLY A 108 7.93 -0.05 17.22
CA GLY A 108 8.68 -0.69 18.30
C GLY A 108 8.08 -0.47 19.69
N GLU A 109 8.80 -0.97 20.71
CA GLU A 109 8.36 -0.87 22.11
C GLU A 109 8.37 0.59 22.62
N GLU A 110 9.26 1.42 22.10
CA GLU A 110 9.37 2.83 22.42
C GLU A 110 8.28 3.69 21.76
N LYS A 111 7.40 3.10 20.98
CA LYS A 111 6.32 3.77 20.24
C LYS A 111 6.78 5.02 19.48
N LYS A 112 7.90 4.91 18.77
CA LYS A 112 8.39 6.01 17.92
C LYS A 112 7.37 6.29 16.81
N PRO A 113 6.95 7.54 16.59
CA PRO A 113 5.98 7.87 15.56
C PRO A 113 6.54 7.66 14.16
N LEU A 114 5.64 7.42 13.20
CA LEU A 114 5.96 7.42 11.77
C LEU A 114 6.63 8.75 11.36
N ASN A 115 7.42 8.72 10.30
CA ASN A 115 7.97 9.93 9.69
C ASN A 115 7.81 9.98 8.16
N MET A 116 7.19 8.96 7.57
CA MET A 116 6.80 8.91 6.16
C MET A 116 5.51 8.10 6.01
N ILE A 117 4.70 8.47 5.03
CA ILE A 117 3.45 7.80 4.70
C ILE A 117 3.50 7.29 3.26
N LEU A 118 2.98 6.07 3.05
CA LEU A 118 2.61 5.54 1.75
C LEU A 118 1.13 5.17 1.81
N ASP A 119 0.29 5.88 1.04
CA ASP A 119 -1.16 5.77 1.14
C ASP A 119 -1.81 5.45 -0.20
N ASP A 120 -2.97 4.83 -0.15
CA ASP A 120 -3.82 4.50 -1.30
C ASP A 120 -5.28 4.79 -0.95
N GLY A 121 -5.74 5.98 -1.33
CA GLY A 121 -7.09 6.46 -1.04
C GLY A 121 -7.16 7.52 0.05
N GLY A 122 -6.09 7.71 0.82
CA GLY A 122 -5.96 8.82 1.77
C GLY A 122 -6.51 8.55 3.17
N ASP A 123 -6.85 7.32 3.54
CA ASP A 123 -7.44 7.02 4.85
C ASP A 123 -6.41 7.19 5.98
N LEU A 124 -5.19 6.68 5.81
CA LEU A 124 -4.10 6.90 6.76
C LEU A 124 -3.73 8.37 6.86
N THR A 125 -3.60 9.05 5.72
CA THR A 125 -3.29 10.49 5.68
C THR A 125 -4.33 11.32 6.40
N ASN A 126 -5.61 11.04 6.17
CA ASN A 126 -6.70 11.76 6.82
C ASN A 126 -6.72 11.48 8.34
N MET A 127 -6.54 10.24 8.76
CA MET A 127 -6.43 9.89 10.19
C MET A 127 -5.31 10.69 10.86
N VAL A 128 -4.13 10.76 10.25
CA VAL A 128 -3.01 11.54 10.81
C VAL A 128 -3.32 13.03 10.88
N LEU A 129 -3.90 13.61 9.82
CA LEU A 129 -4.17 15.06 9.79
C LEU A 129 -5.32 15.49 10.70
N ASP A 130 -6.31 14.63 10.90
CA ASP A 130 -7.52 14.97 11.63
C ASP A 130 -7.48 14.50 13.10
N ASP A 131 -6.95 13.28 13.36
CA ASP A 131 -6.99 12.66 14.67
C ASP A 131 -5.64 12.70 15.43
N TYR A 132 -4.51 12.83 14.69
CA TYR A 132 -3.15 12.84 15.26
C TYR A 132 -2.31 14.02 14.74
N PRO A 133 -2.81 15.27 14.79
CA PRO A 133 -2.13 16.43 14.21
C PRO A 133 -0.75 16.70 14.83
N GLU A 134 -0.50 16.24 16.06
CA GLU A 134 0.80 16.36 16.72
C GLU A 134 1.92 15.57 16.03
N LEU A 135 1.57 14.54 15.24
CA LEU A 135 2.56 13.73 14.50
C LEU A 135 3.06 14.44 13.24
N VAL A 136 2.28 15.36 12.70
CA VAL A 136 2.55 16.01 11.40
C VAL A 136 3.91 16.66 11.33
N ALA A 137 4.34 17.33 12.41
CA ALA A 137 5.63 18.02 12.46
C ALA A 137 6.84 17.07 12.27
N GLY A 138 6.67 15.78 12.55
CA GLY A 138 7.70 14.74 12.36
C GLY A 138 7.68 14.07 11.00
N ILE A 139 6.63 14.31 10.19
CA ILE A 139 6.44 13.63 8.90
C ILE A 139 7.15 14.40 7.79
N LYS A 140 8.05 13.72 7.10
CA LYS A 140 8.82 14.28 5.98
C LYS A 140 7.99 14.42 4.71
N GLY A 141 6.96 13.60 4.55
CA GLY A 141 6.04 13.63 3.43
C GLY A 141 5.29 12.32 3.24
N LEU A 142 4.39 12.35 2.28
CA LEU A 142 3.59 11.19 1.86
C LEU A 142 3.67 10.94 0.35
N SER A 143 3.41 9.70 -0.03
CA SER A 143 3.17 9.30 -1.43
C SER A 143 1.76 8.72 -1.53
N GLU A 144 0.97 9.24 -2.48
CA GLU A 144 -0.40 8.80 -2.73
C GLU A 144 -0.49 8.05 -4.06
N GLU A 145 -1.03 6.84 -4.00
CA GLU A 145 -1.10 5.88 -5.11
C GLU A 145 -2.23 6.18 -6.10
N THR A 146 -3.40 6.66 -5.63
CA THR A 146 -4.63 6.51 -6.40
C THR A 146 -5.42 7.82 -6.56
N THR A 147 -6.26 7.85 -7.61
CA THR A 147 -7.08 9.01 -7.98
C THR A 147 -7.92 9.54 -6.83
N THR A 148 -8.58 8.67 -6.06
CA THR A 148 -9.44 9.08 -4.93
C THR A 148 -8.65 9.80 -3.85
N GLY A 149 -7.48 9.28 -3.49
CA GLY A 149 -6.61 9.91 -2.50
C GLY A 149 -6.04 11.23 -3.00
N VAL A 150 -5.60 11.28 -4.27
CA VAL A 150 -5.13 12.53 -4.90
C VAL A 150 -6.20 13.62 -4.88
N HIS A 151 -7.47 13.28 -5.14
CA HIS A 151 -8.56 14.25 -5.03
C HIS A 151 -8.73 14.78 -3.60
N ARG A 152 -8.65 13.90 -2.58
CA ARG A 152 -8.67 14.31 -1.16
C ARG A 152 -7.51 15.25 -0.83
N LEU A 153 -6.31 14.98 -1.35
CA LEU A 153 -5.15 15.86 -1.17
C LEU A 153 -5.36 17.23 -1.81
N TYR A 154 -5.90 17.31 -3.02
CA TYR A 154 -6.22 18.59 -3.66
C TYR A 154 -7.28 19.40 -2.88
N GLU A 155 -8.31 18.75 -2.33
CA GLU A 155 -9.26 19.43 -1.45
C GLU A 155 -8.57 19.98 -0.19
N ARG A 156 -7.64 19.23 0.41
CA ARG A 156 -6.84 19.72 1.55
C ARG A 156 -5.93 20.89 1.17
N VAL A 157 -5.31 20.87 0.00
CA VAL A 157 -4.53 22.02 -0.51
C VAL A 157 -5.42 23.26 -0.64
N LYS A 158 -6.59 23.10 -1.25
CA LYS A 158 -7.57 24.19 -1.45
C LYS A 158 -8.04 24.81 -0.14
N ASN A 159 -8.21 23.97 0.88
CA ASN A 159 -8.67 24.37 2.20
C ASN A 159 -7.53 24.81 3.14
N GLY A 160 -6.26 24.71 2.71
CA GLY A 160 -5.09 25.03 3.53
C GLY A 160 -4.84 24.03 4.66
N THR A 161 -5.36 22.80 4.56
CA THR A 161 -5.26 21.75 5.59
C THR A 161 -4.30 20.63 5.24
N LEU A 162 -3.61 20.67 4.10
CA LEU A 162 -2.49 19.79 3.81
C LEU A 162 -1.22 20.35 4.44
N LEU A 163 -0.81 19.80 5.56
CA LEU A 163 0.27 20.35 6.41
C LEU A 163 1.62 19.65 6.21
N MET A 164 1.75 18.78 5.22
CA MET A 164 2.98 18.06 4.88
C MET A 164 3.18 17.96 3.38
N PRO A 165 4.41 17.77 2.87
CA PRO A 165 4.66 17.49 1.46
C PRO A 165 3.96 16.22 1.00
N ALA A 166 3.34 16.27 -0.19
CA ALA A 166 2.66 15.12 -0.79
C ALA A 166 3.14 14.89 -2.23
N ILE A 167 3.43 13.64 -2.56
CA ILE A 167 3.78 13.19 -3.90
C ILE A 167 2.58 12.47 -4.52
N ASN A 168 2.08 13.03 -5.62
CA ASN A 168 1.05 12.38 -6.45
C ASN A 168 1.72 11.35 -7.37
N VAL A 169 1.74 10.09 -6.95
CA VAL A 169 2.26 8.98 -7.74
C VAL A 169 1.28 8.57 -8.83
N ASN A 170 -0.03 8.70 -8.57
CA ASN A 170 -1.08 8.30 -9.51
C ASN A 170 -0.93 8.96 -10.89
N ASP A 171 -0.59 10.24 -10.95
CA ASP A 171 -0.51 11.00 -12.20
C ASP A 171 0.88 10.94 -12.85
N SER A 172 1.82 10.23 -12.27
CA SER A 172 3.08 9.88 -12.96
C SER A 172 2.78 9.17 -14.27
N VAL A 173 3.48 9.55 -15.35
CA VAL A 173 3.30 8.94 -16.67
C VAL A 173 3.52 7.43 -16.61
N THR A 174 4.53 6.99 -15.87
CA THR A 174 4.85 5.56 -15.71
C THR A 174 3.84 4.79 -14.85
N LYS A 175 2.94 5.48 -14.12
CA LYS A 175 1.83 4.87 -13.38
C LYS A 175 0.52 5.02 -14.15
N SER A 176 0.02 6.24 -14.35
CA SER A 176 -1.32 6.49 -14.89
C SER A 176 -1.52 5.99 -16.32
N LYS A 177 -0.49 6.05 -17.16
CA LYS A 177 -0.58 5.61 -18.55
C LYS A 177 -0.38 4.11 -18.73
N PHE A 178 -0.01 3.40 -17.66
CA PHE A 178 0.17 1.95 -17.65
C PHE A 178 -0.83 1.28 -16.72
N ASP A 179 -0.74 1.47 -15.41
CA ASP A 179 -1.63 0.82 -14.43
C ASP A 179 -3.10 1.21 -14.63
N ASN A 180 -3.43 2.50 -14.55
CA ASN A 180 -4.84 2.94 -14.65
C ASN A 180 -5.47 2.60 -16.00
N LYS A 181 -4.66 2.54 -17.06
CA LYS A 181 -5.14 2.28 -18.41
C LYS A 181 -5.20 0.79 -18.77
N TYR A 182 -4.19 0.02 -18.41
CA TYR A 182 -4.04 -1.39 -18.82
C TYR A 182 -4.22 -2.36 -17.66
N GLY A 183 -3.76 -2.03 -16.47
CA GLY A 183 -3.82 -2.91 -15.30
C GLY A 183 -5.25 -3.29 -14.94
N CYS A 184 -6.17 -2.31 -14.88
CA CYS A 184 -7.59 -2.58 -14.59
C CYS A 184 -8.28 -3.41 -15.67
N LYS A 185 -7.90 -3.25 -16.95
CA LYS A 185 -8.47 -4.05 -18.05
C LYS A 185 -8.15 -5.53 -17.89
N GLU A 186 -6.94 -5.84 -17.52
CA GLU A 186 -6.48 -7.20 -17.32
C GLU A 186 -7.02 -7.78 -16.01
N SER A 187 -6.83 -7.08 -14.90
CA SER A 187 -7.18 -7.57 -13.56
C SER A 187 -8.68 -7.73 -13.34
N ALA A 188 -9.52 -6.84 -13.90
CA ALA A 188 -10.97 -6.96 -13.76
C ALA A 188 -11.51 -8.21 -14.50
N VAL A 189 -11.02 -8.48 -15.68
CA VAL A 189 -11.39 -9.70 -16.46
C VAL A 189 -10.90 -10.96 -15.77
N ASP A 190 -9.66 -10.95 -15.28
CA ASP A 190 -9.08 -12.07 -14.53
C ASP A 190 -9.86 -12.34 -13.24
N ALA A 191 -10.18 -11.29 -12.48
CA ALA A 191 -10.94 -11.40 -11.24
C ALA A 191 -12.34 -12.01 -11.46
N VAL A 192 -13.06 -11.57 -12.50
CA VAL A 192 -14.37 -12.13 -12.85
C VAL A 192 -14.26 -13.63 -13.16
N ARG A 193 -13.25 -14.03 -13.94
CA ARG A 193 -13.05 -15.44 -14.28
C ARG A 193 -12.68 -16.29 -13.06
N ARG A 194 -11.78 -15.82 -12.22
CA ARG A 194 -11.39 -16.53 -10.99
C ARG A 194 -12.55 -16.67 -10.01
N ALA A 195 -13.35 -15.61 -9.85
CA ALA A 195 -14.46 -15.62 -8.90
C ALA A 195 -15.64 -16.47 -9.33
N THR A 196 -15.84 -16.67 -10.63
CA THR A 196 -17.07 -17.28 -11.15
C THR A 196 -16.85 -18.55 -11.96
N ASP A 197 -15.64 -18.80 -12.42
CA ASP A 197 -15.27 -19.93 -13.31
C ASP A 197 -16.13 -20.00 -14.58
N ILE A 198 -16.69 -18.86 -15.02
CA ILE A 198 -17.56 -18.79 -16.20
C ILE A 198 -16.78 -18.47 -17.49
N MET A 199 -17.34 -18.89 -18.61
CA MET A 199 -16.91 -18.45 -19.93
C MET A 199 -17.48 -17.04 -20.22
N LEU A 200 -16.62 -16.09 -20.61
CA LEU A 200 -17.04 -14.71 -20.94
C LEU A 200 -17.73 -14.60 -22.31
N ALA A 201 -17.39 -15.53 -23.25
CA ALA A 201 -17.98 -15.53 -24.57
C ALA A 201 -19.51 -15.57 -24.52
N GLY A 202 -20.15 -14.75 -25.32
CA GLY A 202 -21.62 -14.66 -25.40
C GLY A 202 -22.33 -14.00 -24.22
N LYS A 203 -21.61 -13.49 -23.23
CA LYS A 203 -22.19 -12.76 -22.09
C LYS A 203 -22.43 -11.30 -22.44
N ARG A 204 -23.52 -10.73 -21.90
CA ARG A 204 -23.75 -9.30 -21.91
C ARG A 204 -23.18 -8.70 -20.64
N VAL A 205 -22.39 -7.65 -20.78
CA VAL A 205 -21.73 -6.96 -19.66
C VAL A 205 -22.10 -5.47 -19.72
N VAL A 206 -22.43 -4.93 -18.57
CA VAL A 206 -22.61 -3.48 -18.38
C VAL A 206 -21.49 -2.99 -17.49
N VAL A 207 -20.78 -1.98 -17.93
CA VAL A 207 -19.73 -1.31 -17.17
C VAL A 207 -20.23 0.10 -16.85
N CYS A 208 -20.35 0.41 -15.55
CA CYS A 208 -20.71 1.72 -15.05
C CYS A 208 -19.45 2.40 -14.51
N GLY A 209 -19.07 3.56 -15.06
CA GLY A 209 -17.87 4.30 -14.64
C GLY A 209 -17.86 5.72 -15.16
#